data_ebd4b0d8b84e6e28ee8346e53fcfd611
#
_entry.id   ebd4b0d8b84e6e28ee8346e53fcfd611
#
_cell.length_a   1.000
_cell.length_b   1.000
_cell.length_c   1.000
_cell.angle_alpha   90.00
_cell.angle_beta   90.00
_cell.angle_gamma   90.00
#
_symmetry.space_group_name_H-M   'P 1'
#
loop_
_entity.id
_entity.type
_entity.pdbx_description
1 polymer ?
#
loop_
_entity_poly.entity_id
_entity_poly.type
_entity_poly.pdbx_seq_one_letter_code
_entity_poly.pdbx_strand_id
1 'polypeptide(L)'
;IWEVIEAAKTKPFGFQAFYPGPGIGGHCIPLDPFYLEHIAKKYDFDLSMIHAAGHINMRMPHYMYIKIATALNSHKKAVNGSSILFLGVAYKPDINDERESPALDIMDVTAHKSGDVSYHDPYIPEVKTSEGRTYISADLSAEVLANSDCVVLTTNHKDFDIDFISENSKLIVDLRNMVEEEGDNIF
;
A
#
# COMPACT_ATOMS: atom_id res chain seq x y z
N ILE A 1 -3.20 -13.57 10.99
CA ILE A 1 -1.76 -13.28 11.06
C ILE A 1 -1.46 -12.18 12.09
N TRP A 2 -2.30 -11.16 12.22
CA TRP A 2 -2.11 -10.05 13.16
C TRP A 2 -1.99 -10.53 14.60
N GLU A 3 -2.93 -11.34 15.09
CA GLU A 3 -2.88 -11.94 16.44
C GLU A 3 -1.59 -12.75 16.67
N VAL A 4 -1.10 -13.45 15.65
CA VAL A 4 0.15 -14.21 15.74
C VAL A 4 1.35 -13.28 15.94
N ILE A 5 1.39 -12.16 15.21
CA ILE A 5 2.46 -11.18 15.33
C ILE A 5 2.42 -10.52 16.71
N GLU A 6 1.24 -10.10 17.18
CA GLU A 6 1.09 -9.49 18.51
C GLU A 6 1.48 -10.46 19.63
N ALA A 7 1.07 -11.73 19.54
CA ALA A 7 1.50 -12.74 20.49
C ALA A 7 3.02 -12.97 20.47
N ALA A 8 3.64 -13.05 19.28
CA ALA A 8 5.09 -13.23 19.15
C ALA A 8 5.88 -12.01 19.65
N LYS A 9 5.35 -10.82 19.46
CA LYS A 9 5.94 -9.53 19.89
C LYS A 9 6.07 -9.41 21.41
N THR A 10 5.29 -10.18 22.18
CA THR A 10 5.45 -10.23 23.65
C THR A 10 6.78 -10.82 24.09
N LYS A 11 7.52 -11.49 23.21
CA LYS A 11 8.85 -12.02 23.53
C LYS A 11 9.85 -10.88 23.79
N PRO A 12 10.52 -10.87 24.96
CA PRO A 12 11.31 -9.71 25.41
C PRO A 12 12.60 -9.48 24.62
N PHE A 13 13.06 -10.48 23.86
CA PHE A 13 14.29 -10.38 23.04
C PHE A 13 14.29 -11.34 21.85
N GLY A 14 15.10 -11.04 20.85
CA GLY A 14 15.33 -11.93 19.70
C GLY A 14 14.15 -12.07 18.76
N PHE A 15 13.16 -11.18 18.84
CA PHE A 15 12.05 -11.07 17.92
C PHE A 15 11.81 -9.61 17.54
N GLN A 16 11.76 -9.35 16.25
CA GLN A 16 11.35 -8.07 15.69
C GLN A 16 10.05 -8.28 14.90
N ALA A 17 9.01 -7.54 15.25
CA ALA A 17 7.75 -7.60 14.55
C ALA A 17 7.86 -6.96 13.16
N PHE A 18 7.37 -7.68 12.16
CA PHE A 18 7.15 -7.17 10.81
C PHE A 18 5.68 -7.41 10.46
N TYR A 19 5.02 -6.37 9.99
CA TYR A 19 3.60 -6.41 9.67
C TYR A 19 3.39 -6.57 8.18
N PRO A 20 2.38 -7.34 7.76
CA PRO A 20 1.98 -7.40 6.34
C PRO A 20 1.64 -6.01 5.79
N GLY A 21 1.88 -5.83 4.50
CA GLY A 21 1.60 -4.58 3.83
C GLY A 21 1.61 -4.73 2.30
N PRO A 22 1.40 -3.63 1.57
CA PRO A 22 1.26 -3.64 0.11
C PRO A 22 2.58 -3.94 -0.63
N GLY A 23 3.68 -4.03 0.08
CA GLY A 23 5.02 -4.28 -0.43
C GLY A 23 6.07 -3.55 0.39
N ILE A 24 7.35 -3.78 0.07
CA ILE A 24 8.50 -3.13 0.68
C ILE A 24 8.95 -2.03 -0.26
N GLY A 25 9.03 -0.81 0.27
CA GLY A 25 9.61 0.33 -0.42
C GLY A 25 10.93 0.78 0.22
N GLY A 26 11.40 1.94 -0.16
CA GLY A 26 12.65 2.52 0.31
C GLY A 26 13.84 2.13 -0.55
N HIS A 27 15.05 2.26 -0.03
CA HIS A 27 16.27 2.15 -0.84
C HIS A 27 17.01 0.82 -0.61
N CYS A 28 17.30 0.44 0.65
CA CYS A 28 18.20 -0.67 0.94
C CYS A 28 17.51 -2.04 0.84
N ILE A 29 16.37 -2.23 1.54
CA ILE A 29 15.74 -3.55 1.64
C ILE A 29 15.24 -4.09 0.29
N PRO A 30 14.66 -3.29 -0.62
CA PRO A 30 14.25 -3.79 -1.92
C PRO A 30 15.42 -4.07 -2.87
N LEU A 31 16.64 -3.61 -2.60
CA LEU A 31 17.75 -3.66 -3.54
C LEU A 31 18.95 -4.50 -3.06
N ASP A 32 19.47 -4.25 -1.84
CA ASP A 32 20.72 -4.84 -1.38
C ASP A 32 20.71 -6.38 -1.29
N PRO A 33 19.60 -7.04 -0.92
CA PRO A 33 19.53 -8.49 -0.93
C PRO A 33 19.76 -9.11 -2.32
N PHE A 34 19.36 -8.42 -3.39
CA PHE A 34 19.59 -8.88 -4.77
C PHE A 34 21.03 -8.71 -5.22
N TYR A 35 21.73 -7.66 -4.74
CA TYR A 35 23.18 -7.57 -4.92
C TYR A 35 23.89 -8.74 -4.25
N LEU A 36 23.49 -9.10 -3.03
CA LEU A 36 24.04 -10.26 -2.34
C LEU A 36 23.76 -11.56 -3.12
N GLU A 37 22.54 -11.74 -3.62
CA GLU A 37 22.17 -12.90 -4.46
C GLU A 37 23.05 -12.97 -5.72
N HIS A 38 23.24 -11.83 -6.40
CA HIS A 38 24.06 -11.76 -7.60
C HIS A 38 25.52 -12.17 -7.32
N ILE A 39 26.09 -11.71 -6.22
CA ILE A 39 27.47 -12.05 -5.84
C ILE A 39 27.57 -13.51 -5.39
N ALA A 40 26.60 -14.02 -4.62
CA ALA A 40 26.59 -15.39 -4.12
C ALA A 40 26.65 -16.43 -5.25
N LYS A 41 25.98 -16.16 -6.37
CA LYS A 41 26.01 -17.02 -7.57
C LYS A 41 27.40 -17.22 -8.14
N LYS A 42 28.34 -16.29 -7.96
CA LYS A 42 29.75 -16.43 -8.38
C LYS A 42 30.52 -17.44 -7.55
N TYR A 43 30.00 -17.81 -6.39
CA TYR A 43 30.57 -18.75 -5.45
C TYR A 43 29.74 -20.05 -5.34
N ASP A 44 28.89 -20.31 -6.34
CA ASP A 44 27.97 -21.46 -6.36
C ASP A 44 27.06 -21.56 -5.11
N PHE A 45 26.76 -20.40 -4.50
CA PHE A 45 25.88 -20.30 -3.33
C PHE A 45 24.51 -19.79 -3.73
N ASP A 46 23.46 -20.58 -3.46
CA ASP A 46 22.07 -20.25 -3.78
C ASP A 46 21.37 -19.58 -2.60
N LEU A 47 20.85 -18.39 -2.84
CA LEU A 47 20.04 -17.61 -1.89
C LEU A 47 18.54 -17.69 -2.23
N SER A 48 18.03 -18.92 -2.39
CA SER A 48 16.66 -19.20 -2.81
C SER A 48 15.58 -18.50 -1.97
N MET A 49 15.80 -18.32 -0.67
CA MET A 49 14.85 -17.60 0.21
C MET A 49 14.77 -16.10 -0.12
N ILE A 50 15.91 -15.47 -0.40
CA ILE A 50 15.94 -14.05 -0.82
C ILE A 50 15.25 -13.90 -2.16
N HIS A 51 15.55 -14.79 -3.11
CA HIS A 51 14.91 -14.80 -4.42
C HIS A 51 13.38 -14.96 -4.31
N ALA A 52 12.91 -15.93 -3.53
CA ALA A 52 11.48 -16.16 -3.34
C ALA A 52 10.79 -14.97 -2.67
N ALA A 53 11.40 -14.39 -1.61
CA ALA A 53 10.86 -13.21 -0.93
C ALA A 53 10.75 -12.00 -1.88
N GLY A 54 11.80 -11.74 -2.66
CA GLY A 54 11.79 -10.66 -3.64
C GLY A 54 10.75 -10.86 -4.75
N HIS A 55 10.62 -12.08 -5.26
CA HIS A 55 9.61 -12.40 -6.26
C HIS A 55 8.18 -12.18 -5.73
N ILE A 56 7.90 -12.58 -4.50
CA ILE A 56 6.61 -12.32 -3.85
C ILE A 56 6.39 -10.81 -3.72
N ASN A 57 7.39 -10.08 -3.20
CA ASN A 57 7.29 -8.63 -3.01
C ASN A 57 6.97 -7.88 -4.31
N MET A 58 7.65 -8.21 -5.41
CA MET A 58 7.40 -7.59 -6.72
C MET A 58 5.97 -7.83 -7.26
N ARG A 59 5.28 -8.88 -6.79
CA ARG A 59 3.90 -9.19 -7.19
C ARG A 59 2.86 -8.52 -6.29
N MET A 60 3.26 -7.98 -5.15
CA MET A 60 2.32 -7.40 -4.17
C MET A 60 1.47 -6.27 -4.76
N PRO A 61 1.99 -5.30 -5.54
CA PRO A 61 1.15 -4.26 -6.11
C PRO A 61 0.00 -4.80 -6.96
N HIS A 62 0.27 -5.82 -7.79
CA HIS A 62 -0.77 -6.46 -8.58
C HIS A 62 -1.79 -7.22 -7.71
N TYR A 63 -1.34 -7.88 -6.66
CA TYR A 63 -2.23 -8.55 -5.71
C TYR A 63 -3.13 -7.53 -4.98
N MET A 64 -2.59 -6.38 -4.57
CA MET A 64 -3.37 -5.31 -3.95
C MET A 64 -4.38 -4.69 -4.92
N TYR A 65 -4.00 -4.51 -6.17
CA TYR A 65 -4.96 -4.13 -7.21
C TYR A 65 -6.14 -5.12 -7.32
N ILE A 66 -5.88 -6.43 -7.25
CA ILE A 66 -6.94 -7.45 -7.27
C ILE A 66 -7.88 -7.27 -6.08
N LYS A 67 -7.37 -6.94 -4.89
CA LYS A 67 -8.20 -6.63 -3.71
C LYS A 67 -9.10 -5.42 -3.98
N ILE A 68 -8.55 -4.33 -4.52
CA ILE A 68 -9.33 -3.13 -4.89
C ILE A 68 -10.44 -3.49 -5.89
N ALA A 69 -10.09 -4.23 -6.94
CA ALA A 69 -11.05 -4.65 -7.96
C ALA A 69 -12.15 -5.56 -7.37
N THR A 70 -11.78 -6.46 -6.44
CA THR A 70 -12.73 -7.35 -5.77
C THR A 70 -13.68 -6.57 -4.87
N ALA A 71 -13.16 -5.60 -4.11
CA ALA A 71 -13.95 -4.73 -3.25
C ALA A 71 -14.95 -3.89 -4.05
N LEU A 72 -14.50 -3.26 -5.14
CA LEU A 72 -15.39 -2.52 -6.04
C LEU A 72 -16.45 -3.43 -6.64
N ASN A 73 -16.08 -4.63 -7.08
CA ASN A 73 -17.02 -5.60 -7.65
C ASN A 73 -18.10 -6.05 -6.63
N SER A 74 -17.76 -6.23 -5.35
CA SER A 74 -18.75 -6.55 -4.31
C SER A 74 -19.77 -5.42 -4.13
N HIS A 75 -19.38 -4.17 -4.45
CA HIS A 75 -20.24 -2.99 -4.46
C HIS A 75 -20.85 -2.71 -5.86
N LYS A 76 -20.83 -3.69 -6.77
CA LYS A 76 -21.38 -3.60 -8.13
C LYS A 76 -20.76 -2.48 -8.98
N LYS A 77 -19.47 -2.18 -8.72
CA LYS A 77 -18.68 -1.21 -9.48
C LYS A 77 -17.51 -1.90 -10.17
N ALA A 78 -17.15 -1.38 -11.34
CA ALA A 78 -15.93 -1.78 -12.02
C ALA A 78 -14.80 -0.80 -11.67
N VAL A 79 -13.55 -1.21 -11.78
CA VAL A 79 -12.41 -0.28 -11.67
C VAL A 79 -12.47 0.79 -12.75
N ASN A 80 -12.83 0.40 -13.98
CA ASN A 80 -13.02 1.32 -15.09
C ASN A 80 -14.12 2.34 -14.77
N GLY A 81 -13.73 3.61 -14.71
CA GLY A 81 -14.60 4.74 -14.43
C GLY A 81 -14.92 4.97 -12.95
N SER A 82 -14.34 4.20 -12.03
CA SER A 82 -14.44 4.47 -10.60
C SER A 82 -13.40 5.51 -10.17
N SER A 83 -13.81 6.45 -9.31
CA SER A 83 -12.91 7.37 -8.62
C SER A 83 -12.29 6.68 -7.41
N ILE A 84 -10.96 6.56 -7.39
CA ILE A 84 -10.20 5.81 -6.38
C ILE A 84 -9.19 6.73 -5.73
N LEU A 85 -9.37 6.99 -4.44
CA LEU A 85 -8.50 7.84 -3.63
C LEU A 85 -7.53 6.98 -2.81
N PHE A 86 -6.23 7.18 -3.02
CA PHE A 86 -5.19 6.54 -2.23
C PHE A 86 -4.78 7.43 -1.05
N LEU A 87 -4.75 6.87 0.17
CA LEU A 87 -4.29 7.56 1.37
C LEU A 87 -2.92 7.05 1.80
N GLY A 88 -1.92 7.92 1.65
CA GLY A 88 -0.53 7.67 1.92
C GLY A 88 0.22 7.10 0.72
N VAL A 89 1.24 7.82 0.26
CA VAL A 89 2.13 7.38 -0.83
C VAL A 89 3.59 7.26 -0.39
N ALA A 90 3.92 7.68 0.83
CA ALA A 90 5.22 7.42 1.43
C ALA A 90 5.45 5.92 1.63
N TYR A 91 6.70 5.45 1.50
CA TYR A 91 7.01 4.03 1.72
C TYR A 91 7.00 3.63 3.22
N LYS A 92 7.03 4.60 4.12
CA LYS A 92 6.90 4.44 5.58
C LYS A 92 5.99 5.50 6.18
N PRO A 93 5.38 5.22 7.34
CA PRO A 93 4.60 6.24 8.05
C PRO A 93 5.44 7.45 8.47
N ASP A 94 4.82 8.62 8.46
CA ASP A 94 5.32 9.86 9.07
C ASP A 94 6.65 10.39 8.48
N ILE A 95 6.89 10.14 7.18
CA ILE A 95 8.07 10.64 6.46
C ILE A 95 7.70 11.23 5.10
N ASN A 96 8.52 12.14 4.63
CA ASN A 96 8.47 12.69 3.27
C ASN A 96 9.47 11.90 2.37
N ASP A 97 9.13 10.66 2.04
CA ASP A 97 9.95 9.82 1.17
C ASP A 97 9.07 8.77 0.45
N GLU A 98 8.95 8.91 -0.86
CA GLU A 98 8.15 8.05 -1.74
C GLU A 98 8.99 7.06 -2.55
N ARG A 99 10.31 7.00 -2.33
CA ARG A 99 11.20 6.14 -3.13
C ARG A 99 10.79 4.67 -3.07
N GLU A 100 10.62 4.09 -4.27
CA GLU A 100 10.20 2.67 -4.43
C GLU A 100 8.92 2.34 -3.61
N SER A 101 8.04 3.32 -3.43
CA SER A 101 6.81 3.09 -2.68
C SER A 101 5.86 2.18 -3.46
N PRO A 102 5.43 1.05 -2.89
CA PRO A 102 4.47 0.16 -3.54
C PRO A 102 3.12 0.81 -3.79
N ALA A 103 2.77 1.90 -3.08
CA ALA A 103 1.56 2.66 -3.34
C ALA A 103 1.56 3.25 -4.76
N LEU A 104 2.69 3.76 -5.24
CA LEU A 104 2.81 4.33 -6.58
C LEU A 104 2.62 3.25 -7.66
N ASP A 105 3.15 2.06 -7.45
CA ASP A 105 2.95 0.93 -8.37
C ASP A 105 1.48 0.48 -8.40
N ILE A 106 0.80 0.46 -7.26
CA ILE A 106 -0.63 0.13 -7.19
C ILE A 106 -1.46 1.19 -7.91
N MET A 107 -1.13 2.47 -7.74
CA MET A 107 -1.77 3.59 -8.46
C MET A 107 -1.60 3.42 -9.98
N ASP A 108 -0.38 3.10 -10.45
CA ASP A 108 -0.11 2.89 -11.87
C ASP A 108 -0.90 1.70 -12.44
N VAL A 109 -0.90 0.55 -11.76
CA VAL A 109 -1.70 -0.62 -12.17
C VAL A 109 -3.19 -0.27 -12.23
N THR A 110 -3.71 0.49 -11.26
CA THR A 110 -5.10 0.92 -11.19
C THR A 110 -5.46 1.89 -12.32
N ALA A 111 -4.60 2.87 -12.59
CA ALA A 111 -4.78 3.82 -13.69
C ALA A 111 -4.72 3.14 -15.07
N HIS A 112 -3.89 2.11 -15.25
CA HIS A 112 -3.87 1.29 -16.47
C HIS A 112 -5.19 0.54 -16.73
N LYS A 113 -5.94 0.28 -15.68
CA LYS A 113 -7.28 -0.33 -15.77
C LYS A 113 -8.40 0.71 -15.87
N SER A 114 -8.04 1.94 -16.22
CA SER A 114 -8.95 3.07 -16.40
C SER A 114 -9.70 3.48 -15.12
N GLY A 115 -9.11 3.24 -13.95
CA GLY A 115 -9.51 3.89 -12.71
C GLY A 115 -9.13 5.36 -12.73
N ASP A 116 -10.00 6.23 -12.23
CA ASP A 116 -9.69 7.63 -11.98
C ASP A 116 -8.98 7.74 -10.63
N VAL A 117 -7.65 7.88 -10.69
CA VAL A 117 -6.77 7.76 -9.52
C VAL A 117 -6.39 9.14 -9.02
N SER A 118 -6.57 9.34 -7.72
CA SER A 118 -6.09 10.47 -6.96
C SER A 118 -5.41 10.00 -5.66
N TYR A 119 -4.69 10.90 -4.98
CA TYR A 119 -4.12 10.56 -3.68
C TYR A 119 -4.15 11.74 -2.72
N HIS A 120 -4.06 11.44 -1.44
CA HIS A 120 -3.72 12.38 -0.37
C HIS A 120 -2.58 11.80 0.47
N ASP A 121 -1.59 12.64 0.76
CA ASP A 121 -0.51 12.34 1.71
C ASP A 121 -0.13 13.62 2.45
N PRO A 122 -0.10 13.62 3.80
CA PRO A 122 0.18 14.83 4.57
C PRO A 122 1.61 15.34 4.43
N TYR A 123 2.54 14.49 3.96
CA TYR A 123 3.97 14.80 3.87
C TYR A 123 4.47 14.99 2.44
N ILE A 124 3.74 14.46 1.45
CA ILE A 124 4.18 14.41 0.05
C ILE A 124 3.16 15.14 -0.83
N PRO A 125 3.44 16.42 -1.20
CA PRO A 125 2.51 17.24 -1.97
C PRO A 125 2.40 16.87 -3.44
N GLU A 126 3.43 16.25 -4.02
CA GLU A 126 3.47 15.85 -5.43
C GLU A 126 4.28 14.58 -5.57
N VAL A 127 3.82 13.66 -6.44
CA VAL A 127 4.56 12.44 -6.80
C VAL A 127 4.62 12.28 -8.31
N LYS A 128 5.70 11.63 -8.75
CA LYS A 128 5.84 11.15 -10.11
C LYS A 128 6.06 9.64 -10.11
N THR A 129 5.16 8.90 -10.73
CA THR A 129 5.24 7.44 -10.79
C THR A 129 6.30 6.96 -11.78
N SER A 130 6.67 5.68 -11.71
CA SER A 130 7.63 5.04 -12.61
C SER A 130 7.19 5.11 -14.08
N GLU A 131 5.90 5.19 -14.35
CA GLU A 131 5.33 5.34 -15.69
C GLU A 131 5.25 6.80 -16.16
N GLY A 132 5.73 7.73 -15.34
CA GLY A 132 5.81 9.15 -15.70
C GLY A 132 4.53 9.94 -15.46
N ARG A 133 3.53 9.36 -14.78
CA ARG A 133 2.33 10.11 -14.36
C ARG A 133 2.68 11.00 -13.17
N THR A 134 2.20 12.23 -13.20
CA THR A 134 2.35 13.17 -12.08
C THR A 134 1.00 13.36 -11.41
N TYR A 135 0.99 13.25 -10.09
CA TYR A 135 -0.18 13.48 -9.24
C TYR A 135 0.14 14.54 -8.19
N ILE A 136 -0.85 15.35 -7.86
CA ILE A 136 -0.78 16.33 -6.78
C ILE A 136 -1.67 15.83 -5.64
N SER A 137 -1.19 15.93 -4.41
CA SER A 137 -1.96 15.55 -3.22
C SER A 137 -3.24 16.37 -3.12
N ALA A 138 -4.38 15.72 -3.05
CA ALA A 138 -5.66 16.36 -2.82
C ALA A 138 -5.79 16.77 -1.34
N ASP A 139 -6.59 17.79 -1.05
CA ASP A 139 -6.97 18.10 0.33
C ASP A 139 -7.92 17.02 0.85
N LEU A 140 -7.63 16.44 2.03
CA LEU A 140 -8.50 15.45 2.65
C LEU A 140 -9.70 16.14 3.30
N SER A 141 -10.88 15.89 2.76
CA SER A 141 -12.14 16.43 3.27
C SER A 141 -13.27 15.41 3.18
N ALA A 142 -14.33 15.61 3.95
CA ALA A 142 -15.52 14.76 3.87
C ALA A 142 -16.12 14.71 2.46
N GLU A 143 -16.04 15.83 1.72
CA GLU A 143 -16.53 15.88 0.33
C GLU A 143 -15.68 15.01 -0.61
N VAL A 144 -14.36 15.06 -0.49
CA VAL A 144 -13.43 14.25 -1.31
C VAL A 144 -13.63 12.76 -1.01
N LEU A 145 -13.75 12.38 0.27
CA LEU A 145 -14.03 11.01 0.70
C LEU A 145 -15.39 10.53 0.15
N ALA A 146 -16.45 11.33 0.33
CA ALA A 146 -17.81 11.00 -0.13
C ALA A 146 -17.94 10.94 -1.66
N ASN A 147 -17.14 11.68 -2.42
CA ASN A 147 -17.12 11.64 -3.88
C ASN A 147 -16.31 10.47 -4.44
N SER A 148 -15.39 9.91 -3.65
CA SER A 148 -14.61 8.73 -4.06
C SER A 148 -15.48 7.47 -4.03
N ASP A 149 -15.34 6.62 -5.04
CA ASP A 149 -16.01 5.32 -5.10
C ASP A 149 -15.31 4.28 -4.21
N CYS A 150 -14.01 4.47 -4.01
CA CYS A 150 -13.18 3.63 -3.15
C CYS A 150 -12.04 4.46 -2.56
N VAL A 151 -11.81 4.32 -1.28
CA VAL A 151 -10.65 4.86 -0.55
C VAL A 151 -9.71 3.70 -0.23
N VAL A 152 -8.43 3.83 -0.54
CA VAL A 152 -7.42 2.78 -0.35
C VAL A 152 -6.37 3.24 0.67
N LEU A 153 -6.29 2.58 1.81
CA LEU A 153 -5.30 2.88 2.85
C LEU A 153 -3.98 2.16 2.51
N THR A 154 -2.96 2.92 2.10
CA THR A 154 -1.67 2.37 1.65
C THR A 154 -0.51 2.65 2.59
N THR A 155 -0.52 3.77 3.30
CA THR A 155 0.49 4.10 4.32
C THR A 155 -0.20 4.58 5.60
N ASN A 156 0.22 4.03 6.75
CA ASN A 156 -0.41 4.30 8.04
C ASN A 156 0.21 5.53 8.73
N HIS A 157 -0.02 6.72 8.19
CA HIS A 157 0.37 7.97 8.83
C HIS A 157 -0.46 8.22 10.11
N LYS A 158 0.17 8.78 11.14
CA LYS A 158 -0.51 9.17 12.39
C LYS A 158 -1.49 10.33 12.22
N ASP A 159 -1.27 11.13 11.17
CA ASP A 159 -2.13 12.28 10.85
C ASP A 159 -3.46 11.86 10.23
N PHE A 160 -3.66 10.59 9.91
CA PHE A 160 -4.95 10.09 9.44
C PHE A 160 -5.91 9.85 10.61
N ASP A 161 -7.01 10.59 10.62
CA ASP A 161 -8.15 10.32 11.47
C ASP A 161 -8.99 9.19 10.85
N ILE A 162 -8.80 7.97 11.36
CA ILE A 162 -9.41 6.76 10.80
C ILE A 162 -10.92 6.76 11.00
N ASP A 163 -11.43 7.29 12.10
CA ASP A 163 -12.85 7.38 12.36
C ASP A 163 -13.49 8.34 11.34
N PHE A 164 -12.90 9.52 11.15
CA PHE A 164 -13.35 10.49 10.14
C PHE A 164 -13.35 9.89 8.72
N ILE A 165 -12.29 9.15 8.35
CA ILE A 165 -12.19 8.48 7.05
C ILE A 165 -13.27 7.42 6.90
N SER A 166 -13.50 6.61 7.94
CA SER A 166 -14.48 5.51 7.91
C SER A 166 -15.91 6.01 7.82
N GLU A 167 -16.25 7.06 8.53
CA GLU A 167 -17.60 7.66 8.53
C GLU A 167 -17.96 8.32 7.19
N ASN A 168 -16.97 8.86 6.46
CA ASN A 168 -17.20 9.63 5.24
C ASN A 168 -16.93 8.86 3.94
N SER A 169 -16.43 7.63 4.01
CA SER A 169 -16.07 6.82 2.82
C SER A 169 -17.17 5.82 2.47
N LYS A 170 -17.47 5.68 1.17
CA LYS A 170 -18.43 4.67 0.65
C LYS A 170 -17.89 3.25 0.73
N LEU A 171 -16.60 3.10 0.44
CA LEU A 171 -15.88 1.83 0.44
C LEU A 171 -14.43 2.10 0.80
N ILE A 172 -13.91 1.35 1.75
CA ILE A 172 -12.50 1.39 2.16
C ILE A 172 -11.86 0.05 1.84
N VAL A 173 -10.70 0.09 1.20
CA VAL A 173 -9.80 -1.06 1.06
C VAL A 173 -8.59 -0.82 1.97
N ASP A 174 -8.56 -1.52 3.10
CA ASP A 174 -7.49 -1.37 4.06
C ASP A 174 -6.34 -2.35 3.78
N LEU A 175 -5.24 -1.83 3.26
CA LEU A 175 -4.03 -2.61 2.96
C LEU A 175 -3.03 -2.62 4.13
N ARG A 176 -3.34 -1.94 5.24
CA ARG A 176 -2.43 -1.74 6.37
C ARG A 176 -3.00 -2.21 7.72
N ASN A 177 -4.26 -2.64 7.75
CA ASN A 177 -4.98 -2.99 8.96
C ASN A 177 -5.04 -1.81 9.96
N MET A 178 -5.47 -0.68 9.45
CA MET A 178 -5.62 0.56 10.22
C MET A 178 -6.99 0.69 10.85
N VAL A 179 -8.00 0.09 10.22
CA VAL A 179 -9.38 0.11 10.69
C VAL A 179 -9.59 -1.07 11.64
N GLU A 180 -9.92 -0.78 12.89
CA GLU A 180 -10.12 -1.81 13.92
C GLU A 180 -11.55 -2.38 13.91
N GLU A 181 -12.53 -1.59 13.51
CA GLU A 181 -13.95 -1.98 13.51
C GLU A 181 -14.34 -2.60 12.16
N GLU A 182 -15.03 -3.73 12.21
CA GLU A 182 -15.65 -4.33 11.03
C GLU A 182 -16.86 -3.49 10.59
N GLY A 183 -16.95 -3.17 9.31
CA GLY A 183 -18.05 -2.42 8.72
C GLY A 183 -18.40 -2.93 7.34
N ASP A 184 -19.65 -2.74 6.91
CA ASP A 184 -20.13 -3.18 5.59
C ASP A 184 -19.38 -2.48 4.43
N ASN A 185 -18.74 -1.34 4.69
CA ASN A 185 -17.95 -0.56 3.75
C ASN A 185 -16.42 -0.81 3.87
N ILE A 186 -15.97 -1.71 4.73
CA ILE A 186 -14.55 -2.01 4.96
C ILE A 186 -14.21 -3.38 4.36
N PHE A 187 -13.12 -3.41 3.55
CA PHE A 187 -12.66 -4.59 2.83
C PHE A 187 -11.17 -4.88 3.12
#